data_6d88173c82a8cbb1eb3557fb6ce13f1a
#
_entry.id   6d88173c82a8cbb1eb3557fb6ce13f1a
#
_cell.length_a   1.000
_cell.length_b   1.000
_cell.length_c   1.000
_cell.angle_alpha   90.00
_cell.angle_beta   90.00
_cell.angle_gamma   90.00
#
_symmetry.space_group_name_H-M   'P 1'
#
loop_
_entity.id
_entity.type
_entity.pdbx_description
1 polymer ?
#
loop_
_entity_poly.entity_id
_entity_poly.type
_entity_poly.pdbx_seq_one_letter_code
_entity_poly.pdbx_strand_id
1 'polypeptide(L)'
;MASWSQFFGQRRLGTQLQQAEASGRRLHGAAALLERLPRWLEAHHPDPCLVHGDLWSGNAALVKGGGGALFDPAVYRGDREVDLAMAELFGGFPTSFFQGYDATWPRPQGYQQRVALYNLYHLLNHANLFGGSYWRQAGETINGLLSQYP
;
A
#
# COMPACT_ATOMS: atom_id res chain seq x y z
N MET A 1 15.10 7.67 -9.30
CA MET A 1 15.27 7.32 -7.88
C MET A 1 16.05 6.03 -7.79
N ALA A 2 16.99 5.95 -6.86
CA ALA A 2 17.94 4.86 -6.81
C ALA A 2 17.39 3.58 -6.13
N SER A 3 16.33 3.65 -5.33
CA SER A 3 15.75 2.50 -4.63
C SER A 3 14.24 2.58 -4.46
N TRP A 4 13.62 1.41 -4.24
CA TRP A 4 12.20 1.30 -3.94
C TRP A 4 11.84 2.02 -2.63
N SER A 5 12.65 1.84 -1.59
CA SER A 5 12.43 2.49 -0.29
C SER A 5 12.42 4.03 -0.39
N GLN A 6 13.32 4.62 -1.19
CA GLN A 6 13.32 6.06 -1.44
C GLN A 6 12.07 6.51 -2.21
N PHE A 7 11.68 5.77 -3.25
CA PHE A 7 10.46 6.10 -4.01
C PHE A 7 9.23 6.03 -3.12
N PHE A 8 9.04 4.90 -2.42
CA PHE A 8 7.86 4.69 -1.59
C PHE A 8 7.80 5.70 -0.43
N GLY A 9 8.93 5.91 0.25
CA GLY A 9 9.01 6.87 1.35
C GLY A 9 8.78 8.32 0.92
N GLN A 10 9.47 8.78 -0.12
CA GLN A 10 9.43 10.19 -0.50
C GLN A 10 8.25 10.54 -1.41
N ARG A 11 7.97 9.72 -2.44
CA ARG A 11 6.98 10.04 -3.48
C ARG A 11 5.59 9.48 -3.19
N ARG A 12 5.50 8.46 -2.36
CA ARG A 12 4.20 7.91 -1.96
C ARG A 12 3.81 8.42 -0.57
N LEU A 13 4.41 7.93 0.49
CA LEU A 13 4.04 8.33 1.86
C LEU A 13 4.34 9.80 2.15
N GLY A 14 5.52 10.28 1.80
CA GLY A 14 5.93 11.66 2.06
C GLY A 14 5.00 12.68 1.41
N THR A 15 4.58 12.47 0.17
CA THR A 15 3.61 13.34 -0.51
C THR A 15 2.28 13.37 0.22
N GLN A 16 1.76 12.23 0.66
CA GLN A 16 0.49 12.16 1.40
C GLN A 16 0.58 12.85 2.75
N LEU A 17 1.69 12.69 3.46
CA LEU A 17 1.93 13.34 4.75
C LEU A 17 2.09 14.86 4.60
N GLN A 18 2.73 15.34 3.53
CA GLN A 18 2.82 16.77 3.21
C GLN A 18 1.44 17.38 2.91
N GLN A 19 0.58 16.67 2.18
CA GLN A 19 -0.80 17.10 1.94
C GLN A 19 -1.60 17.17 3.23
N ALA A 20 -1.46 16.19 4.11
CA ALA A 20 -2.08 16.19 5.43
C ALA A 20 -1.63 17.40 6.25
N GLU A 21 -0.33 17.68 6.29
CA GLU A 21 0.23 18.80 7.02
C GLU A 21 -0.23 20.15 6.45
N ALA A 22 -0.30 20.30 5.14
CA ALA A 22 -0.81 21.48 4.46
C ALA A 22 -2.30 21.75 4.79
N SER A 23 -3.08 20.71 5.09
CA SER A 23 -4.47 20.82 5.57
C SER A 23 -4.59 20.93 7.10
N GLY A 24 -3.48 21.16 7.82
CA GLY A 24 -3.45 21.31 9.27
C GLY A 24 -3.51 19.99 10.05
N ARG A 25 -3.27 18.85 9.39
CA ARG A 25 -3.28 17.53 10.01
C ARG A 25 -1.86 17.00 10.20
N ARG A 26 -1.40 16.94 11.44
CA ARG A 26 -0.14 16.30 11.82
C ARG A 26 -0.40 14.93 12.42
N LEU A 27 0.19 13.90 11.83
CA LEU A 27 0.13 12.55 12.37
C LEU A 27 1.35 12.30 13.25
N HIS A 28 1.10 11.92 14.49
CA HIS A 28 2.16 11.56 15.43
C HIS A 28 2.98 10.38 14.87
N GLY A 29 4.30 10.46 15.00
CA GLY A 29 5.21 9.40 14.53
C GLY A 29 5.52 9.40 13.02
N ALA A 30 4.86 10.24 12.20
CA ALA A 30 5.06 10.26 10.75
C ALA A 30 6.52 10.50 10.34
N ALA A 31 7.21 11.44 11.00
CA ALA A 31 8.63 11.73 10.73
C ALA A 31 9.52 10.52 11.06
N ALA A 32 9.32 9.91 12.24
CA ALA A 32 10.08 8.73 12.66
C ALA A 32 9.83 7.53 11.73
N LEU A 33 8.59 7.37 11.24
CA LEU A 33 8.26 6.34 10.25
C LEU A 33 9.06 6.55 8.95
N LEU A 34 9.06 7.77 8.39
CA LEU A 34 9.81 8.06 7.15
C LEU A 34 11.31 7.87 7.32
N GLU A 35 11.86 8.20 8.49
CA GLU A 35 13.27 8.00 8.81
C GLU A 35 13.64 6.51 8.87
N ARG A 36 12.78 5.67 9.47
CA ARG A 36 13.05 4.22 9.63
C ARG A 36 12.70 3.39 8.40
N LEU A 37 11.83 3.86 7.52
CA LEU A 37 11.34 3.13 6.36
C LEU A 37 12.45 2.56 5.47
N PRO A 38 13.54 3.29 5.15
CA PRO A 38 14.64 2.73 4.37
C PRO A 38 15.21 1.45 4.97
N ARG A 39 15.40 1.43 6.31
CA ARG A 39 15.91 0.26 7.05
C ARG A 39 14.91 -0.91 7.01
N TRP A 40 13.60 -0.64 7.11
CA TRP A 40 12.57 -1.69 7.07
C TRP A 40 12.48 -2.38 5.71
N LEU A 41 12.82 -1.66 4.64
CA LEU A 41 12.83 -2.17 3.27
C LEU A 41 14.24 -2.49 2.75
N GLU A 42 15.28 -2.45 3.61
CA GLU A 42 16.68 -2.63 3.19
C GLU A 42 16.93 -3.98 2.51
N ALA A 43 16.35 -5.05 3.05
CA ALA A 43 16.48 -6.40 2.52
C ALA A 43 15.45 -6.72 1.41
N HIS A 44 14.54 -5.78 1.11
CA HIS A 44 13.49 -5.98 0.12
C HIS A 44 13.85 -5.28 -1.18
N HIS A 45 14.20 -6.06 -2.18
CA HIS A 45 14.58 -5.61 -3.51
C HIS A 45 13.56 -6.11 -4.55
N PRO A 46 12.38 -5.45 -4.66
CA PRO A 46 11.35 -5.91 -5.57
C PRO A 46 11.75 -5.67 -7.03
N ASP A 47 11.39 -6.61 -7.90
CA ASP A 47 11.43 -6.38 -9.33
C ASP A 47 10.38 -5.31 -9.71
N PRO A 48 10.78 -4.25 -10.44
CA PRO A 48 9.86 -3.18 -10.81
C PRO A 48 8.79 -3.69 -11.79
N CYS A 49 7.57 -3.89 -11.31
CA CYS A 49 6.42 -4.31 -12.09
C CYS A 49 5.54 -3.12 -12.47
N LEU A 50 4.78 -3.25 -13.57
CA LEU A 50 3.64 -2.38 -13.79
C LEU A 50 2.53 -2.81 -12.83
N VAL A 51 2.17 -1.92 -11.90
CA VAL A 51 1.10 -2.18 -10.93
C VAL A 51 -0.19 -1.47 -11.35
N HIS A 52 -1.33 -2.02 -10.90
CA HIS A 52 -2.63 -1.40 -11.09
C HIS A 52 -2.72 -0.07 -10.31
N GLY A 53 -2.18 -0.05 -9.11
CA GLY A 53 -2.07 1.15 -8.27
C GLY A 53 -3.33 1.53 -7.49
N ASP A 54 -4.48 0.91 -7.81
CA ASP A 54 -5.77 1.07 -7.13
C ASP A 54 -6.57 -0.24 -7.17
N LEU A 55 -5.94 -1.36 -6.80
CA LEU A 55 -6.52 -2.70 -6.90
C LEU A 55 -7.38 -3.05 -5.69
N TRP A 56 -8.63 -2.63 -5.72
CA TRP A 56 -9.67 -3.04 -4.80
C TRP A 56 -10.83 -3.71 -5.54
N SER A 57 -11.71 -4.39 -4.84
CA SER A 57 -12.79 -5.18 -5.47
C SER A 57 -13.77 -4.36 -6.32
N GLY A 58 -13.88 -3.05 -6.08
CA GLY A 58 -14.68 -2.14 -6.90
C GLY A 58 -14.10 -1.88 -8.29
N ASN A 59 -12.80 -2.15 -8.49
CA ASN A 59 -12.10 -2.02 -9.77
C ASN A 59 -11.86 -3.40 -10.45
N ALA A 60 -12.66 -4.40 -10.07
CA ALA A 60 -12.60 -5.75 -10.62
C ALA A 60 -14.00 -6.29 -10.89
N ALA A 61 -14.16 -7.08 -11.95
CA ALA A 61 -15.42 -7.74 -12.28
C ALA A 61 -15.20 -9.12 -12.91
N LEU A 62 -16.17 -10.00 -12.70
CA LEU A 62 -16.26 -11.23 -13.50
C LEU A 62 -16.95 -10.93 -14.83
N VAL A 63 -16.38 -11.43 -15.91
CA VAL A 63 -16.98 -11.26 -17.23
C VAL A 63 -17.82 -12.47 -17.63
N LYS A 64 -18.84 -12.24 -18.45
CA LYS A 64 -19.70 -13.30 -18.97
C LYS A 64 -18.86 -14.29 -19.78
N GLY A 65 -18.97 -15.58 -19.45
CA GLY A 65 -18.19 -16.64 -20.10
C GLY A 65 -16.95 -17.08 -19.31
N GLY A 66 -16.72 -16.50 -18.16
CA GLY A 66 -15.59 -16.81 -17.25
C GLY A 66 -14.37 -15.93 -17.54
N GLY A 67 -13.70 -15.56 -16.47
CA GLY A 67 -12.54 -14.66 -16.49
C GLY A 67 -12.77 -13.42 -15.65
N GLY A 68 -11.69 -12.68 -15.39
CA GLY A 68 -11.71 -11.43 -14.66
C GLY A 68 -11.38 -10.24 -15.55
N ALA A 69 -11.96 -9.08 -15.22
CA ALA A 69 -11.57 -7.79 -15.79
C ALA A 69 -11.12 -6.88 -14.65
N LEU A 70 -10.04 -6.13 -14.89
CA LEU A 70 -9.58 -5.05 -14.04
C LEU A 70 -9.73 -3.74 -14.81
N PHE A 71 -10.15 -2.68 -14.13
CA PHE A 71 -10.40 -1.36 -14.74
C PHE A 71 -10.05 -0.23 -13.75
N ASP A 72 -10.09 1.01 -14.24
CA ASP A 72 -9.74 2.22 -13.49
C ASP A 72 -8.36 2.17 -12.79
N PRO A 73 -7.28 1.85 -13.52
CA PRO A 73 -5.95 1.77 -12.93
C PRO A 73 -5.34 3.16 -12.67
N ALA A 74 -4.55 3.26 -11.61
CA ALA A 74 -3.65 4.37 -11.30
C ALA A 74 -2.19 3.93 -11.47
N VAL A 75 -1.84 3.55 -12.70
CA VAL A 75 -0.63 2.78 -13.02
C VAL A 75 0.68 3.50 -12.71
N TYR A 76 1.64 2.76 -12.19
CA TYR A 76 3.04 3.15 -12.09
C TYR A 76 3.94 1.90 -12.05
N ARG A 77 5.26 2.10 -12.10
CA ARG A 77 6.21 1.01 -11.90
C ARG A 77 6.61 0.96 -10.43
N GLY A 78 6.36 -0.18 -9.80
CA GLY A 78 6.60 -0.37 -8.38
C GLY A 78 6.69 -1.84 -7.97
N ASP A 79 6.66 -2.05 -6.66
CA ASP A 79 6.56 -3.38 -6.07
C ASP A 79 5.15 -3.94 -6.26
N ARG A 80 5.03 -5.14 -6.81
CA ARG A 80 3.76 -5.84 -7.01
C ARG A 80 2.96 -6.08 -5.72
N GLU A 81 3.62 -6.07 -4.57
CA GLU A 81 2.97 -6.26 -3.29
C GLU A 81 2.01 -5.12 -2.93
N VAL A 82 2.18 -3.91 -3.49
CA VAL A 82 1.28 -2.79 -3.20
C VAL A 82 -0.15 -3.06 -3.67
N ASP A 83 -0.32 -3.73 -4.81
CA ASP A 83 -1.64 -4.10 -5.32
C ASP A 83 -2.29 -5.18 -4.46
N LEU A 84 -1.52 -6.19 -4.05
CA LEU A 84 -2.01 -7.25 -3.17
C LEU A 84 -2.39 -6.73 -1.79
N ALA A 85 -1.59 -5.83 -1.24
CA ALA A 85 -1.90 -5.19 0.04
C ALA A 85 -3.21 -4.40 -0.03
N MET A 86 -3.43 -3.65 -1.12
CA MET A 86 -4.69 -2.92 -1.32
C MET A 86 -5.88 -3.86 -1.51
N ALA A 87 -5.70 -4.96 -2.24
CA ALA A 87 -6.75 -5.97 -2.41
C ALA A 87 -7.20 -6.58 -1.08
N GLU A 88 -6.29 -6.69 -0.09
CA GLU A 88 -6.61 -7.12 1.27
C GLU A 88 -7.28 -6.01 2.11
N LEU A 89 -6.90 -4.75 1.94
CA LEU A 89 -7.28 -3.62 2.80
C LEU A 89 -8.79 -3.42 2.91
N PHE A 90 -9.47 -3.38 1.76
CA PHE A 90 -10.91 -3.14 1.69
C PHE A 90 -11.72 -4.44 1.53
N GLY A 91 -11.05 -5.58 1.38
CA GLY A 91 -11.69 -6.88 1.18
C GLY A 91 -12.39 -7.00 -0.17
N GLY A 92 -13.28 -8.00 -0.28
CA GLY A 92 -14.09 -8.22 -1.46
C GLY A 92 -13.47 -9.18 -2.49
N PHE A 93 -12.16 -9.42 -2.45
CA PHE A 93 -11.55 -10.50 -3.23
C PHE A 93 -11.67 -11.82 -2.47
N PRO A 94 -12.08 -12.91 -3.14
CA PRO A 94 -12.14 -14.23 -2.52
C PRO A 94 -10.74 -14.82 -2.29
N THR A 95 -10.62 -15.78 -1.39
CA THR A 95 -9.37 -16.51 -1.14
C THR A 95 -8.76 -17.09 -2.42
N SER A 96 -9.61 -17.55 -3.34
CA SER A 96 -9.19 -18.10 -4.64
C SER A 96 -8.43 -17.09 -5.52
N PHE A 97 -8.68 -15.79 -5.36
CA PHE A 97 -7.93 -14.74 -6.04
C PHE A 97 -6.44 -14.79 -5.62
N PHE A 98 -6.19 -14.81 -4.32
CA PHE A 98 -4.82 -14.85 -3.78
C PHE A 98 -4.15 -16.19 -4.05
N GLN A 99 -4.90 -17.31 -3.99
CA GLN A 99 -4.38 -18.64 -4.35
C GLN A 99 -3.97 -18.72 -5.82
N GLY A 100 -4.79 -18.17 -6.72
CA GLY A 100 -4.46 -18.09 -8.15
C GLY A 100 -3.23 -17.24 -8.42
N TYR A 101 -3.11 -16.12 -7.71
CA TYR A 101 -1.92 -15.27 -7.79
C TYR A 101 -0.67 -16.02 -7.33
N ASP A 102 -0.71 -16.62 -6.14
CA ASP A 102 0.41 -17.35 -5.55
C ASP A 102 0.82 -18.61 -6.37
N ALA A 103 -0.13 -19.23 -7.07
CA ALA A 103 0.16 -20.33 -7.97
C ALA A 103 1.00 -19.92 -9.19
N THR A 104 0.89 -18.65 -9.62
CA THR A 104 1.62 -18.12 -10.77
C THR A 104 2.90 -17.40 -10.34
N TRP A 105 2.82 -16.58 -9.32
CA TRP A 105 3.94 -15.79 -8.80
C TRP A 105 3.82 -15.63 -7.28
N PRO A 106 4.34 -16.58 -6.50
CA PRO A 106 4.19 -16.61 -5.04
C PRO A 106 4.62 -15.30 -4.39
N ARG A 107 3.87 -14.89 -3.36
CA ARG A 107 4.26 -13.74 -2.54
C ARG A 107 5.58 -14.03 -1.82
N PRO A 108 6.54 -13.11 -1.84
CA PRO A 108 7.84 -13.35 -1.23
C PRO A 108 7.74 -13.38 0.31
N GLN A 109 8.75 -13.99 0.92
CA GLN A 109 8.88 -13.99 2.38
C GLN A 109 8.86 -12.56 2.93
N GLY A 110 8.20 -12.35 4.06
CA GLY A 110 8.06 -11.03 4.67
C GLY A 110 6.94 -10.17 4.10
N TYR A 111 6.15 -10.67 3.14
CA TYR A 111 5.01 -9.94 2.59
C TYR A 111 4.06 -9.44 3.70
N GLN A 112 3.68 -10.31 4.64
CA GLN A 112 2.74 -9.96 5.72
C GLN A 112 3.24 -8.81 6.60
N GLN A 113 4.56 -8.69 6.80
CA GLN A 113 5.13 -7.58 7.55
C GLN A 113 5.04 -6.25 6.79
N ARG A 114 5.03 -6.29 5.44
CA ARG A 114 4.98 -5.09 4.59
C ARG A 114 3.56 -4.62 4.26
N VAL A 115 2.55 -5.48 4.39
CA VAL A 115 1.13 -5.15 4.07
C VAL A 115 0.68 -3.86 4.74
N ALA A 116 0.89 -3.73 6.06
CA ALA A 116 0.48 -2.55 6.81
C ALA A 116 1.19 -1.27 6.32
N LEU A 117 2.49 -1.37 5.97
CA LEU A 117 3.26 -0.26 5.42
C LEU A 117 2.72 0.19 4.06
N TYR A 118 2.42 -0.75 3.16
CA TYR A 118 1.86 -0.42 1.85
C TYR A 118 0.45 0.13 1.94
N ASN A 119 -0.38 -0.45 2.81
CA ASN A 119 -1.75 0.03 3.05
C ASN A 119 -1.80 1.41 3.70
N LEU A 120 -0.78 1.83 4.43
CA LEU A 120 -0.70 3.17 4.99
C LEU A 120 -0.82 4.25 3.91
N TYR A 121 -0.25 4.02 2.71
CA TYR A 121 -0.42 4.94 1.59
C TYR A 121 -1.89 5.14 1.24
N HIS A 122 -2.64 4.07 1.09
CA HIS A 122 -4.06 4.14 0.74
C HIS A 122 -4.90 4.77 1.85
N LEU A 123 -4.61 4.46 3.11
CA LEU A 123 -5.27 5.09 4.26
C LEU A 123 -5.02 6.60 4.29
N LEU A 124 -3.78 7.05 4.06
CA LEU A 124 -3.45 8.47 4.00
C LEU A 124 -4.11 9.17 2.80
N ASN A 125 -4.11 8.53 1.62
CA ASN A 125 -4.78 9.06 0.44
C ASN A 125 -6.28 9.23 0.68
N HIS A 126 -6.95 8.22 1.24
CA HIS A 126 -8.37 8.30 1.59
C HIS A 126 -8.63 9.33 2.69
N ALA A 127 -7.73 9.46 3.67
CA ALA A 127 -7.83 10.47 4.71
C ALA A 127 -7.74 11.90 4.12
N ASN A 128 -6.83 12.15 3.19
CA ASN A 128 -6.70 13.43 2.51
C ASN A 128 -7.91 13.76 1.63
N LEU A 129 -8.53 12.76 0.98
CA LEU A 129 -9.67 12.94 0.09
C LEU A 129 -11.01 13.01 0.83
N PHE A 130 -11.21 12.16 1.83
CA PHE A 130 -12.51 11.93 2.45
C PHE A 130 -12.55 12.25 3.95
N GLY A 131 -11.38 12.36 4.61
CA GLY A 131 -11.31 12.63 6.04
C GLY A 131 -11.81 11.47 6.91
N GLY A 132 -12.58 11.82 7.96
CA GLY A 132 -13.29 10.84 8.79
C GLY A 132 -12.37 9.86 9.54
N SER A 133 -12.79 8.60 9.59
CA SER A 133 -12.10 7.53 10.32
C SER A 133 -10.75 7.13 9.72
N TYR A 134 -10.47 7.51 8.46
CA TYR A 134 -9.19 7.20 7.81
C TYR A 134 -8.00 7.85 8.53
N TRP A 135 -8.19 9.04 9.11
CA TRP A 135 -7.15 9.69 9.93
C TRP A 135 -6.77 8.86 11.14
N ARG A 136 -7.77 8.32 11.84
CA ARG A 136 -7.52 7.44 12.98
C ARG A 136 -6.82 6.15 12.57
N GLN A 137 -7.30 5.51 11.50
CA GLN A 137 -6.69 4.27 10.96
C GLN A 137 -5.23 4.50 10.53
N ALA A 138 -4.94 5.61 9.84
CA ALA A 138 -3.57 5.96 9.46
C ALA A 138 -2.67 6.16 10.69
N GLY A 139 -3.15 6.87 11.72
CA GLY A 139 -2.42 7.07 12.97
C GLY A 139 -2.16 5.76 13.73
N GLU A 140 -3.17 4.90 13.83
CA GLU A 140 -3.03 3.57 14.45
C GLU A 140 -2.02 2.69 13.69
N THR A 141 -2.05 2.74 12.35
CA THR A 141 -1.09 2.02 11.51
C THR A 141 0.33 2.53 11.70
N ILE A 142 0.55 3.84 11.75
CA ILE A 142 1.87 4.43 12.03
C ILE A 142 2.39 3.95 13.39
N ASN A 143 1.57 4.02 14.43
CA ASN A 143 1.95 3.58 15.78
C ASN A 143 2.26 2.08 15.82
N GLY A 144 1.47 1.25 15.14
CA GLY A 144 1.69 -0.19 15.02
C GLY A 144 3.03 -0.51 14.34
N LEU A 145 3.33 0.15 13.21
CA LEU A 145 4.59 -0.02 12.49
C LEU A 145 5.80 0.40 13.34
N LEU A 146 5.72 1.54 14.03
CA LEU A 146 6.81 2.00 14.90
C LEU A 146 7.04 1.08 16.10
N SER A 147 6.00 0.44 16.61
CA SER A 147 6.10 -0.52 17.72
C SER A 147 6.66 -1.87 17.26
N GLN A 148 6.33 -2.30 16.05
CA GLN A 148 6.79 -3.57 15.47
C GLN A 148 8.25 -3.50 15.00
N TYR A 149 8.69 -2.32 14.58
CA TYR A 149 10.05 -2.08 14.05
C TYR A 149 10.71 -0.93 14.83
N PRO A 150 11.23 -1.21 16.02
CA PRO A 150 11.83 -0.20 16.89
C PRO A 150 13.12 0.43 16.32
#